data_d65db56bbf176e2ca876dddafaf637cc
#
_entry.id   d65db56bbf176e2ca876dddafaf637cc
#
_cell.length_a   1.000
_cell.length_b   1.000
_cell.length_c   1.000
_cell.angle_alpha   90.00
_cell.angle_beta   90.00
_cell.angle_gamma   90.00
#
_symmetry.space_group_name_H-M   'P 1'
#
loop_
_entity.id
_entity.type
_entity.pdbx_description
1 polymer ?
#
loop_
_entity_poly.entity_id
_entity_poly.type
_entity_poly.pdbx_seq_one_letter_code
_entity_poly.pdbx_strand_id
1 'polypeptide(L)'
;MKHVIIGTAGHIDHGKTTLIRALTGRNTDRWEEEQKRGITIDLGFTWFDLPSGDRAGIIDVPGHEKFINNMVAGVVGMDLVMLVIAADEGVMPQTREHMDILGLLGIQKSIIVLNKCDLVDEEWLELVEEEVREELEGTFLEHAPVMKVSAATGQGLDALVQEIDHMMQDEVEEKDITTIPRLPIDRVFSLSGFGTIITGTLLSGTITKEDTLEIY
;
A
#
# COMPACT_ATOMS: atom_id res chain seq x y z
N MET A 1 7.94 -17.28 -9.45
CA MET A 1 6.78 -16.40 -9.17
C MET A 1 7.15 -15.61 -7.94
N LYS A 2 7.45 -14.32 -8.12
CA LYS A 2 7.73 -13.44 -6.98
C LYS A 2 6.42 -13.12 -6.26
N HIS A 3 6.48 -12.98 -4.96
CA HIS A 3 5.37 -12.51 -4.14
C HIS A 3 5.82 -11.21 -3.46
N VAL A 4 5.21 -10.12 -3.86
CA VAL A 4 5.54 -8.79 -3.35
C VAL A 4 4.33 -8.22 -2.64
N ILE A 5 4.58 -7.52 -1.56
CA ILE A 5 3.56 -6.83 -0.77
C ILE A 5 3.66 -5.33 -1.01
N ILE A 6 2.59 -4.76 -1.53
CA ILE A 6 2.47 -3.33 -1.79
C ILE A 6 1.57 -2.72 -0.72
N GLY A 7 2.03 -1.69 -0.05
CA GLY A 7 1.22 -0.90 0.87
C GLY A 7 0.69 0.36 0.24
N THR A 8 -0.42 0.90 0.74
CA THR A 8 -0.83 2.27 0.48
C THR A 8 -0.45 3.18 1.64
N ALA A 9 -0.21 4.45 1.36
CA ALA A 9 -0.03 5.50 2.35
C ALA A 9 -0.61 6.82 1.82
N GLY A 10 -0.81 7.80 2.67
CA GLY A 10 -1.33 9.12 2.29
C GLY A 10 -2.56 9.54 3.09
N HIS A 11 -2.99 10.76 2.85
CA HIS A 11 -4.05 11.42 3.61
C HIS A 11 -5.41 10.70 3.51
N ILE A 12 -6.30 10.96 4.46
CA ILE A 12 -7.72 10.57 4.37
C ILE A 12 -8.33 11.20 3.11
N ASP A 13 -9.28 10.51 2.48
CA ASP A 13 -10.00 10.96 1.27
C ASP A 13 -9.14 11.17 0.00
N HIS A 14 -7.84 10.90 0.03
CA HIS A 14 -6.99 10.90 -1.18
C HIS A 14 -7.26 9.73 -2.13
N GLY A 15 -8.17 8.82 -1.76
CA GLY A 15 -8.67 7.76 -2.64
C GLY A 15 -7.83 6.48 -2.65
N LYS A 16 -7.12 6.16 -1.56
CA LYS A 16 -6.33 4.90 -1.42
C LYS A 16 -7.16 3.67 -1.71
N THR A 17 -8.26 3.48 -0.98
CA THR A 17 -9.17 2.35 -1.15
C THR A 17 -9.84 2.33 -2.52
N THR A 18 -10.16 3.52 -3.08
CA THR A 18 -10.70 3.62 -4.44
C THR A 18 -9.69 3.19 -5.48
N LEU A 19 -8.42 3.58 -5.31
CA LEU A 19 -7.32 3.15 -6.18
C LEU A 19 -7.15 1.63 -6.15
N ILE A 20 -7.11 1.04 -4.95
CA ILE A 20 -7.02 -0.41 -4.78
C ILE A 20 -8.20 -1.12 -5.46
N ARG A 21 -9.41 -0.60 -5.28
CA ARG A 21 -10.60 -1.15 -5.93
C ARG A 21 -10.49 -1.06 -7.46
N ALA A 22 -9.95 0.02 -8.01
CA ALA A 22 -9.75 0.18 -9.45
C ALA A 22 -8.71 -0.82 -9.99
N LEU A 23 -7.62 -1.06 -9.25
CA LEU A 23 -6.57 -2.01 -9.62
C LEU A 23 -7.00 -3.48 -9.50
N THR A 24 -7.79 -3.80 -8.48
CA THR A 24 -8.07 -5.21 -8.11
C THR A 24 -9.49 -5.68 -8.42
N GLY A 25 -10.40 -4.76 -8.69
CA GLY A 25 -11.84 -5.03 -8.81
C GLY A 25 -12.52 -5.38 -7.46
N ARG A 26 -11.82 -5.26 -6.33
CA ARG A 26 -12.29 -5.67 -5.00
C ARG A 26 -12.31 -4.50 -4.04
N ASN A 27 -13.30 -4.48 -3.13
CA ASN A 27 -13.36 -3.51 -2.04
C ASN A 27 -12.65 -4.07 -0.80
N THR A 28 -11.72 -3.31 -0.24
CA THR A 28 -10.97 -3.66 0.97
C THR A 28 -11.70 -3.27 2.25
N ASP A 29 -12.62 -2.30 2.20
CA ASP A 29 -13.46 -1.90 3.32
C ASP A 29 -14.48 -3.00 3.65
N ARG A 30 -14.27 -3.68 4.78
CA ARG A 30 -15.07 -4.85 5.18
C ARG A 30 -16.17 -4.49 6.17
N TRP A 31 -15.98 -3.44 6.95
CA TRP A 31 -16.90 -3.05 7.99
C TRP A 31 -17.98 -2.12 7.43
N GLU A 32 -19.23 -2.36 7.83
CA GLU A 32 -20.32 -1.42 7.49
C GLU A 32 -20.03 0.01 7.94
N GLU A 33 -19.26 0.18 9.00
CA GLU A 33 -18.88 1.48 9.54
C GLU A 33 -17.88 2.20 8.62
N GLU A 34 -16.92 1.48 8.04
CA GLU A 34 -15.99 2.00 7.02
C GLU A 34 -16.75 2.47 5.79
N GLN A 35 -17.65 1.63 5.28
CA GLN A 35 -18.46 1.93 4.11
C GLN A 35 -19.44 3.10 4.33
N LYS A 36 -20.00 3.23 5.54
CA LYS A 36 -20.91 4.33 5.89
C LYS A 36 -20.19 5.65 6.09
N ARG A 37 -18.97 5.61 6.62
CA ARG A 37 -18.17 6.81 6.90
C ARG A 37 -17.24 7.19 5.74
N GLY A 38 -17.00 6.26 4.80
CA GLY A 38 -16.04 6.45 3.70
C GLY A 38 -14.59 6.46 4.16
N ILE A 39 -14.27 5.90 5.35
CA ILE A 39 -12.92 5.88 5.91
C ILE A 39 -12.49 4.46 6.25
N THR A 40 -11.28 4.09 5.90
CA THR A 40 -10.66 2.83 6.30
C THR A 40 -10.23 2.91 7.77
N ILE A 41 -10.65 1.95 8.57
CA ILE A 41 -10.37 1.87 10.02
C ILE A 41 -9.31 0.81 10.31
N ASP A 42 -9.42 -0.34 9.68
CA ASP A 42 -8.52 -1.48 9.85
C ASP A 42 -7.76 -1.78 8.55
N LEU A 43 -6.74 -2.64 8.62
CA LEU A 43 -5.97 -3.05 7.45
C LEU A 43 -6.86 -3.83 6.46
N GLY A 44 -6.90 -3.39 5.22
CA GLY A 44 -7.50 -4.11 4.11
C GLY A 44 -6.48 -4.99 3.41
N PHE A 45 -6.86 -6.21 3.00
CA PHE A 45 -5.97 -7.12 2.28
C PHE A 45 -6.63 -7.61 1.00
N THR A 46 -5.89 -7.47 -0.09
CA THR A 46 -6.31 -7.97 -1.42
C THR A 46 -5.08 -8.31 -2.26
N TRP A 47 -5.27 -8.64 -3.52
CA TRP A 47 -4.19 -8.95 -4.44
C TRP A 47 -4.64 -8.77 -5.88
N PHE A 48 -3.69 -8.63 -6.79
CA PHE A 48 -3.91 -8.70 -8.24
C PHE A 48 -2.70 -9.35 -8.93
N ASP A 49 -2.94 -9.84 -10.14
CA ASP A 49 -1.89 -10.45 -10.95
C ASP A 49 -1.28 -9.37 -11.86
N LEU A 50 0.05 -9.33 -11.91
CA LEU A 50 0.80 -8.38 -12.72
C LEU A 50 0.96 -8.88 -14.18
N PRO A 51 1.30 -8.00 -15.13
CA PRO A 51 1.55 -8.38 -16.51
C PRO A 51 2.63 -9.46 -16.68
N SER A 52 3.65 -9.48 -15.83
CA SER A 52 4.69 -10.52 -15.76
C SER A 52 4.19 -11.89 -15.36
N GLY A 53 2.97 -11.99 -14.83
CA GLY A 53 2.39 -13.21 -14.25
C GLY A 53 2.74 -13.41 -12.79
N ASP A 54 3.47 -12.50 -12.17
CA ASP A 54 3.69 -12.48 -10.74
C ASP A 54 2.48 -11.91 -10.00
N ARG A 55 2.41 -12.12 -8.68
CA ARG A 55 1.29 -11.68 -7.86
C ARG A 55 1.71 -10.62 -6.86
N ALA A 56 1.03 -9.48 -6.89
CA ALA A 56 1.15 -8.43 -5.91
C ALA A 56 0.05 -8.55 -4.84
N GLY A 57 0.45 -8.76 -3.58
CA GLY A 57 -0.44 -8.58 -2.45
C GLY A 57 -0.54 -7.09 -2.11
N ILE A 58 -1.73 -6.63 -1.75
CA ILE A 58 -1.95 -5.23 -1.34
C ILE A 58 -2.41 -5.17 0.10
N ILE A 59 -1.81 -4.25 0.84
CA ILE A 59 -2.24 -3.84 2.17
C ILE A 59 -2.78 -2.41 2.08
N ASP A 60 -4.08 -2.25 2.28
CA ASP A 60 -4.73 -0.95 2.39
C ASP A 60 -4.63 -0.46 3.82
N VAL A 61 -3.94 0.66 4.02
CA VAL A 61 -3.79 1.23 5.36
C VAL A 61 -4.74 2.40 5.58
N PRO A 62 -5.24 2.57 6.82
CA PRO A 62 -6.06 3.72 7.16
C PRO A 62 -5.26 5.02 7.01
N GLY A 63 -5.91 6.08 6.52
CA GLY A 63 -5.30 7.40 6.33
C GLY A 63 -5.43 8.32 7.54
N HIS A 64 -6.28 7.99 8.52
CA HIS A 64 -6.59 8.88 9.62
C HIS A 64 -5.61 8.70 10.80
N GLU A 65 -5.13 9.80 11.40
CA GLU A 65 -4.18 9.83 12.54
C GLU A 65 -4.55 8.89 13.70
N LYS A 66 -5.85 8.74 13.99
CA LYS A 66 -6.34 7.83 15.05
C LYS A 66 -5.99 6.36 14.82
N PHE A 67 -5.66 5.98 13.60
CA PHE A 67 -5.38 4.60 13.20
C PHE A 67 -3.91 4.37 12.83
N ILE A 68 -3.01 5.27 13.21
CA ILE A 68 -1.56 5.15 12.94
C ILE A 68 -1.01 3.81 13.45
N ASN A 69 -1.46 3.32 14.60
CA ASN A 69 -1.00 2.01 15.10
C ASN A 69 -1.36 0.86 14.15
N ASN A 70 -2.53 0.91 13.53
CA ASN A 70 -2.93 -0.09 12.53
C ASN A 70 -2.07 0.06 11.26
N MET A 71 -1.80 1.30 10.84
CA MET A 71 -0.90 1.58 9.72
C MET A 71 0.49 1.00 9.98
N VAL A 72 1.11 1.30 11.13
CA VAL A 72 2.43 0.80 11.50
C VAL A 72 2.49 -0.74 11.49
N ALA A 73 1.46 -1.39 12.02
CA ALA A 73 1.38 -2.85 12.01
C ALA A 73 1.35 -3.42 10.57
N GLY A 74 0.69 -2.72 9.64
CA GLY A 74 0.61 -3.12 8.24
C GLY A 74 1.91 -2.89 7.45
N VAL A 75 2.70 -1.86 7.81
CA VAL A 75 3.93 -1.51 7.07
C VAL A 75 5.01 -2.59 7.16
N VAL A 76 5.03 -3.34 8.27
CA VAL A 76 6.02 -4.42 8.45
C VAL A 76 5.84 -5.50 7.38
N GLY A 77 6.84 -5.63 6.51
CA GLY A 77 6.85 -6.61 5.42
C GLY A 77 6.31 -6.08 4.09
N MET A 78 6.04 -4.80 3.96
CA MET A 78 5.82 -4.17 2.66
C MET A 78 7.15 -4.07 1.90
N ASP A 79 7.11 -4.45 0.64
CA ASP A 79 8.26 -4.39 -0.28
C ASP A 79 8.25 -3.08 -1.08
N LEU A 80 7.07 -2.50 -1.29
CA LEU A 80 6.82 -1.27 -2.04
C LEU A 80 5.65 -0.51 -1.40
N VAL A 81 5.69 0.81 -1.41
CA VAL A 81 4.58 1.66 -0.96
C VAL A 81 4.08 2.58 -2.07
N MET A 82 2.79 2.63 -2.27
CA MET A 82 2.12 3.66 -3.05
C MET A 82 1.72 4.82 -2.13
N LEU A 83 2.41 5.95 -2.20
CA LEU A 83 2.03 7.17 -1.52
C LEU A 83 1.00 7.91 -2.37
N VAL A 84 -0.26 7.87 -1.95
CA VAL A 84 -1.39 8.43 -2.71
C VAL A 84 -1.67 9.85 -2.27
N ILE A 85 -1.60 10.77 -3.21
CA ILE A 85 -1.84 12.21 -3.04
C ILE A 85 -2.96 12.61 -4.02
N ALA A 86 -3.98 13.28 -3.54
CA ALA A 86 -5.05 13.80 -4.40
C ALA A 86 -4.58 15.08 -5.11
N ALA A 87 -4.71 15.12 -6.43
CA ALA A 87 -4.25 16.25 -7.25
C ALA A 87 -5.02 17.55 -6.97
N ASP A 88 -6.23 17.46 -6.46
CA ASP A 88 -7.06 18.61 -6.09
C ASP A 88 -6.68 19.22 -4.72
N GLU A 89 -5.92 18.49 -3.88
CA GLU A 89 -5.59 18.89 -2.51
C GLU A 89 -4.08 19.05 -2.26
N GLY A 90 -3.21 18.36 -3.04
CA GLY A 90 -1.77 18.38 -2.85
C GLY A 90 -1.30 17.63 -1.59
N VAL A 91 -0.13 18.03 -1.04
CA VAL A 91 0.47 17.37 0.12
C VAL A 91 -0.18 17.84 1.42
N MET A 92 -0.92 16.95 2.06
CA MET A 92 -1.67 17.20 3.29
C MET A 92 -0.91 16.72 4.54
N PRO A 93 -1.25 17.19 5.76
CA PRO A 93 -0.50 16.87 6.98
C PRO A 93 -0.29 15.38 7.22
N GLN A 94 -1.32 14.54 7.03
CA GLN A 94 -1.19 13.09 7.22
C GLN A 94 -0.31 12.44 6.14
N THR A 95 -0.15 13.05 4.97
CA THR A 95 0.81 12.59 3.96
C THR A 95 2.22 12.71 4.50
N ARG A 96 2.58 13.83 5.12
CA ARG A 96 3.89 14.06 5.76
C ARG A 96 4.12 13.10 6.93
N GLU A 97 3.12 12.93 7.80
CA GLU A 97 3.18 11.94 8.91
C GLU A 97 3.45 10.53 8.41
N HIS A 98 2.78 10.12 7.34
CA HIS A 98 2.99 8.80 6.74
C HIS A 98 4.38 8.67 6.12
N MET A 99 4.89 9.72 5.46
CA MET A 99 6.27 9.74 4.94
C MET A 99 7.29 9.55 6.06
N ASP A 100 7.15 10.28 7.17
CA ASP A 100 8.04 10.17 8.32
C ASP A 100 8.03 8.75 8.91
N ILE A 101 6.85 8.16 9.08
CA ILE A 101 6.69 6.79 9.59
C ILE A 101 7.34 5.78 8.65
N LEU A 102 7.10 5.88 7.35
CA LEU A 102 7.68 4.98 6.34
C LEU A 102 9.21 5.07 6.33
N GLY A 103 9.77 6.29 6.44
CA GLY A 103 11.21 6.51 6.55
C GLY A 103 11.80 5.90 7.81
N LEU A 104 11.14 6.08 8.97
CA LEU A 104 11.57 5.47 10.24
C LEU A 104 11.51 3.94 10.22
N LEU A 105 10.56 3.36 9.49
CA LEU A 105 10.41 1.91 9.33
C LEU A 105 11.32 1.32 8.24
N GLY A 106 12.11 2.16 7.57
CA GLY A 106 13.13 1.74 6.61
C GLY A 106 12.57 1.31 5.26
N ILE A 107 11.37 1.77 4.87
CA ILE A 107 10.85 1.57 3.52
C ILE A 107 11.76 2.31 2.54
N GLN A 108 12.21 1.62 1.51
CA GLN A 108 13.14 2.19 0.53
C GLN A 108 12.52 2.38 -0.85
N LYS A 109 11.41 1.69 -1.13
CA LYS A 109 10.81 1.67 -2.47
C LYS A 109 9.40 2.20 -2.42
N SER A 110 9.14 3.18 -3.26
CA SER A 110 7.85 3.87 -3.27
C SER A 110 7.52 4.39 -4.66
N ILE A 111 6.23 4.46 -4.94
CA ILE A 111 5.65 5.16 -6.09
C ILE A 111 4.75 6.25 -5.53
N ILE A 112 4.93 7.46 -6.02
CA ILE A 112 4.01 8.56 -5.75
C ILE A 112 2.85 8.48 -6.73
N VAL A 113 1.65 8.39 -6.22
CA VAL A 113 0.45 8.30 -7.05
C VAL A 113 -0.36 9.59 -6.89
N LEU A 114 -0.28 10.48 -7.88
CA LEU A 114 -1.16 11.65 -7.98
C LEU A 114 -2.52 11.18 -8.51
N ASN A 115 -3.44 10.98 -7.57
CA ASN A 115 -4.79 10.51 -7.86
C ASN A 115 -5.76 11.67 -8.08
N LYS A 116 -6.96 11.38 -8.60
CA LYS A 116 -8.01 12.35 -8.91
C LYS A 116 -7.61 13.37 -10.00
N CYS A 117 -6.73 12.97 -10.93
CA CYS A 117 -6.30 13.86 -12.04
C CYS A 117 -7.44 14.30 -12.95
N ASP A 118 -8.59 13.62 -12.90
CA ASP A 118 -9.82 14.00 -13.62
C ASP A 118 -10.52 15.24 -13.04
N LEU A 119 -10.16 15.68 -11.84
CA LEU A 119 -10.76 16.84 -11.16
C LEU A 119 -10.03 18.15 -11.43
N VAL A 120 -8.85 18.11 -12.03
CA VAL A 120 -7.98 19.26 -12.26
C VAL A 120 -7.57 19.36 -13.72
N ASP A 121 -7.17 20.54 -14.17
CA ASP A 121 -6.57 20.73 -15.49
C ASP A 121 -5.07 20.40 -15.49
N GLU A 122 -4.48 20.37 -16.67
CA GLU A 122 -3.08 19.96 -16.85
C GLU A 122 -2.10 20.97 -16.23
N GLU A 123 -2.42 22.26 -16.27
CA GLU A 123 -1.58 23.32 -15.69
C GLU A 123 -1.54 23.19 -14.15
N TRP A 124 -2.68 22.92 -13.52
CA TRP A 124 -2.76 22.66 -12.09
C TRP A 124 -2.02 21.36 -11.70
N LEU A 125 -2.15 20.33 -12.52
CA LEU A 125 -1.50 19.03 -12.27
C LEU A 125 0.03 19.14 -12.32
N GLU A 126 0.58 19.98 -13.21
CA GLU A 126 2.02 20.25 -13.25
C GLU A 126 2.47 21.00 -11.97
N LEU A 127 1.71 22.00 -11.52
CA LEU A 127 2.02 22.74 -10.27
C LEU A 127 2.01 21.81 -9.05
N VAL A 128 1.02 20.93 -8.94
CA VAL A 128 0.95 19.97 -7.82
C VAL A 128 2.08 18.96 -7.89
N GLU A 129 2.47 18.51 -9.09
CA GLU A 129 3.63 17.61 -9.21
C GLU A 129 4.93 18.31 -8.75
N GLU A 130 5.11 19.58 -9.08
CA GLU A 130 6.26 20.37 -8.64
C GLU A 130 6.27 20.54 -7.11
N GLU A 131 5.14 20.91 -6.51
CA GLU A 131 4.97 20.99 -5.05
C GLU A 131 5.31 19.65 -4.37
N VAL A 132 4.80 18.55 -4.92
CA VAL A 132 5.07 17.21 -4.38
C VAL A 132 6.57 16.91 -4.46
N ARG A 133 7.25 17.21 -5.56
CA ARG A 133 8.70 16.98 -5.70
C ARG A 133 9.52 17.83 -4.72
N GLU A 134 9.12 19.08 -4.48
CA GLU A 134 9.76 19.93 -3.46
C GLU A 134 9.61 19.34 -2.05
N GLU A 135 8.44 18.83 -1.70
CA GLU A 135 8.19 18.18 -0.40
C GLU A 135 8.96 16.85 -0.22
N LEU A 136 9.30 16.18 -1.32
CA LEU A 136 10.05 14.93 -1.29
C LEU A 136 11.56 15.15 -1.26
N GLU A 137 12.05 16.35 -1.54
CA GLU A 137 13.49 16.67 -1.59
C GLU A 137 14.18 16.37 -0.24
N GLY A 138 15.30 15.67 -0.29
CA GLY A 138 16.04 15.23 0.89
C GLY A 138 15.40 14.10 1.69
N THR A 139 14.29 13.55 1.24
CA THR A 139 13.66 12.37 1.82
C THR A 139 14.05 11.09 1.06
N PHE A 140 13.72 9.92 1.60
CA PHE A 140 13.92 8.63 0.91
C PHE A 140 13.05 8.49 -0.36
N LEU A 141 12.08 9.39 -0.56
CA LEU A 141 11.14 9.42 -1.69
C LEU A 141 11.58 10.36 -2.82
N GLU A 142 12.69 11.08 -2.68
CA GLU A 142 13.17 12.10 -3.62
C GLU A 142 13.21 11.60 -5.08
N HIS A 143 13.61 10.34 -5.28
CA HIS A 143 13.75 9.73 -6.60
C HIS A 143 12.58 8.79 -6.96
N ALA A 144 11.52 8.77 -6.16
CA ALA A 144 10.36 7.93 -6.43
C ALA A 144 9.65 8.37 -7.72
N PRO A 145 9.22 7.43 -8.60
CA PRO A 145 8.45 7.77 -9.78
C PRO A 145 7.09 8.38 -9.38
N VAL A 146 6.66 9.39 -10.14
CA VAL A 146 5.36 10.04 -9.96
C VAL A 146 4.42 9.58 -11.06
N MET A 147 3.31 8.94 -10.69
CA MET A 147 2.30 8.42 -11.60
C MET A 147 1.01 9.20 -11.45
N LYS A 148 0.54 9.77 -12.57
CA LYS A 148 -0.71 10.54 -12.65
C LYS A 148 -1.85 9.60 -12.97
N VAL A 149 -2.84 9.49 -12.08
CA VAL A 149 -3.97 8.58 -12.26
C VAL A 149 -5.32 9.21 -11.88
N SER A 150 -6.37 8.62 -12.38
CA SER A 150 -7.71 8.76 -11.83
C SER A 150 -8.29 7.38 -11.53
N ALA A 151 -8.41 7.05 -10.27
CA ALA A 151 -9.03 5.81 -9.82
C ALA A 151 -10.52 5.73 -10.19
N ALA A 152 -11.16 6.88 -10.42
CA ALA A 152 -12.58 6.96 -10.78
C ALA A 152 -12.82 6.67 -12.27
N THR A 153 -11.96 7.18 -13.15
CA THR A 153 -12.11 7.04 -14.60
C THR A 153 -11.28 5.92 -15.21
N GLY A 154 -10.27 5.43 -14.49
CA GLY A 154 -9.30 4.44 -14.97
C GLY A 154 -8.10 5.05 -15.70
N GLN A 155 -8.03 6.38 -15.85
CA GLN A 155 -6.91 7.05 -16.49
C GLN A 155 -5.60 6.76 -15.75
N GLY A 156 -4.55 6.41 -16.51
CA GLY A 156 -3.20 6.19 -15.97
C GLY A 156 -3.00 4.87 -15.20
N LEU A 157 -4.05 4.08 -14.95
CA LEU A 157 -3.93 2.83 -14.17
C LEU A 157 -3.05 1.79 -14.88
N ASP A 158 -3.14 1.65 -16.18
CA ASP A 158 -2.30 0.71 -16.95
C ASP A 158 -0.81 1.08 -16.83
N ALA A 159 -0.49 2.37 -16.89
CA ALA A 159 0.88 2.85 -16.71
C ALA A 159 1.37 2.62 -15.28
N LEU A 160 0.52 2.84 -14.27
CA LEU A 160 0.84 2.54 -12.87
C LEU A 160 1.13 1.04 -12.67
N VAL A 161 0.31 0.16 -13.25
CA VAL A 161 0.51 -1.31 -13.17
C VAL A 161 1.81 -1.72 -13.83
N GLN A 162 2.18 -1.13 -14.96
CA GLN A 162 3.45 -1.39 -15.63
C GLN A 162 4.65 -0.92 -14.81
N GLU A 163 4.56 0.26 -14.17
CA GLU A 163 5.61 0.76 -13.30
C GLU A 163 5.79 -0.11 -12.06
N ILE A 164 4.69 -0.55 -11.44
CA ILE A 164 4.72 -1.53 -10.35
C ILE A 164 5.43 -2.81 -10.81
N ASP A 165 5.06 -3.36 -11.95
CA ASP A 165 5.64 -4.59 -12.49
C ASP A 165 7.14 -4.42 -12.76
N HIS A 166 7.55 -3.30 -13.36
CA HIS A 166 8.96 -2.96 -13.60
C HIS A 166 9.76 -2.91 -12.31
N MET A 167 9.30 -2.14 -11.32
CA MET A 167 9.98 -2.02 -10.02
C MET A 167 10.09 -3.37 -9.30
N MET A 168 9.07 -4.21 -9.43
CA MET A 168 9.08 -5.56 -8.83
C MET A 168 10.10 -6.47 -9.49
N GLN A 169 10.30 -6.39 -10.79
CA GLN A 169 11.28 -7.23 -11.50
C GLN A 169 12.71 -6.82 -11.19
N ASP A 170 12.99 -5.53 -11.20
CA ASP A 170 14.34 -4.99 -11.17
C ASP A 170 14.83 -4.64 -9.77
N GLU A 171 13.94 -4.25 -8.87
CA GLU A 171 14.34 -3.64 -7.62
C GLU A 171 13.97 -4.44 -6.37
N VAL A 172 12.98 -5.34 -6.43
CA VAL A 172 12.57 -6.10 -5.25
C VAL A 172 13.36 -7.39 -5.14
N GLU A 173 14.10 -7.55 -4.04
CA GLU A 173 14.84 -8.78 -3.74
C GLU A 173 13.87 -9.94 -3.46
N GLU A 174 14.23 -11.12 -3.91
CA GLU A 174 13.48 -12.33 -3.57
C GLU A 174 13.62 -12.63 -2.08
N LYS A 175 12.51 -12.89 -1.40
CA LYS A 175 12.52 -13.29 0.00
C LYS A 175 13.23 -14.63 0.16
N ASP A 176 14.08 -14.74 1.17
CA ASP A 176 14.79 -15.99 1.46
C ASP A 176 13.81 -17.04 2.00
N ILE A 177 13.46 -17.98 1.14
CA ILE A 177 12.56 -19.10 1.46
C ILE A 177 13.26 -20.27 2.15
N THR A 178 14.59 -20.23 2.30
CA THR A 178 15.40 -21.33 2.85
C THR A 178 15.64 -21.21 4.35
N THR A 179 15.40 -20.02 4.90
CA THR A 179 15.61 -19.72 6.32
C THR A 179 14.40 -20.12 7.18
N ILE A 180 14.52 -19.88 8.50
CA ILE A 180 13.46 -20.14 9.47
C ILE A 180 12.25 -19.23 9.13
N PRO A 181 11.03 -19.79 9.09
CA PRO A 181 9.82 -19.00 8.86
C PRO A 181 9.64 -17.92 9.91
N ARG A 182 9.43 -16.69 9.47
CA ARG A 182 9.15 -15.54 10.33
C ARG A 182 7.92 -14.80 9.84
N LEU A 183 6.87 -14.82 10.65
CA LEU A 183 5.58 -14.17 10.36
C LEU A 183 5.21 -13.25 11.51
N PRO A 184 5.51 -11.93 11.42
CA PRO A 184 4.95 -10.96 12.34
C PRO A 184 3.42 -11.01 12.30
N ILE A 185 2.80 -11.08 13.47
CA ILE A 185 1.34 -11.16 13.59
C ILE A 185 0.78 -9.74 13.57
N ASP A 186 -0.05 -9.43 12.58
CA ASP A 186 -0.75 -8.15 12.46
C ASP A 186 -2.16 -8.20 13.05
N ARG A 187 -2.83 -9.37 13.03
CA ARG A 187 -4.16 -9.55 13.62
C ARG A 187 -4.36 -10.93 14.23
N VAL A 188 -5.20 -10.94 15.26
CA VAL A 188 -5.66 -12.17 15.91
C VAL A 188 -7.17 -12.10 16.07
N PHE A 189 -7.89 -13.12 15.63
CA PHE A 189 -9.34 -13.23 15.79
C PHE A 189 -9.78 -14.68 15.94
N SER A 190 -10.98 -14.89 16.43
CA SER A 190 -11.55 -16.23 16.57
C SER A 190 -12.62 -16.46 15.51
N LEU A 191 -12.57 -17.60 14.85
CA LEU A 191 -13.59 -18.04 13.90
C LEU A 191 -14.29 -19.29 14.44
N SER A 192 -15.63 -19.23 14.49
CA SER A 192 -16.43 -20.35 14.99
C SER A 192 -16.16 -21.61 14.17
N GLY A 193 -15.83 -22.70 14.85
CA GLY A 193 -15.49 -23.99 14.23
C GLY A 193 -14.02 -24.16 13.80
N PHE A 194 -13.23 -23.08 13.78
CA PHE A 194 -11.82 -23.11 13.38
C PHE A 194 -10.85 -22.74 14.52
N GLY A 195 -11.33 -22.04 15.56
CA GLY A 195 -10.50 -21.60 16.66
C GLY A 195 -9.87 -20.24 16.44
N THR A 196 -8.67 -20.04 17.00
CA THR A 196 -7.92 -18.78 16.85
C THR A 196 -7.21 -18.74 15.50
N ILE A 197 -7.40 -17.64 14.79
CA ILE A 197 -6.74 -17.36 13.52
C ILE A 197 -5.83 -16.16 13.71
N ILE A 198 -4.64 -16.25 13.16
CA ILE A 198 -3.69 -15.15 13.07
C ILE A 198 -3.48 -14.79 11.60
N THR A 199 -3.20 -13.51 11.34
CA THR A 199 -2.74 -13.03 10.03
C THR A 199 -1.43 -12.30 10.17
N GLY A 200 -0.68 -12.19 9.07
CA GLY A 200 0.61 -11.54 9.03
C GLY A 200 1.27 -11.68 7.66
N THR A 201 2.36 -10.98 7.46
CA THR A 201 3.19 -11.07 6.26
C THR A 201 4.38 -12.00 6.52
N LEU A 202 4.52 -13.08 5.74
CA LEU A 202 5.66 -13.98 5.85
C LEU A 202 6.92 -13.27 5.31
N LEU A 203 7.85 -12.94 6.22
CA LEU A 203 9.09 -12.21 5.89
C LEU A 203 10.18 -13.14 5.36
N SER A 204 10.24 -14.37 5.85
CA SER A 204 11.24 -15.36 5.45
C SER A 204 10.74 -16.78 5.65
N GLY A 205 11.41 -17.74 5.04
CA GLY A 205 11.12 -19.15 5.15
C GLY A 205 9.88 -19.60 4.40
N THR A 206 9.45 -20.81 4.65
CA THR A 206 8.26 -21.43 4.06
C THR A 206 7.42 -22.05 5.16
N ILE A 207 6.10 -21.90 5.09
CA ILE A 207 5.15 -22.54 6.00
C ILE A 207 4.26 -23.45 5.17
N THR A 208 4.19 -24.71 5.58
CA THR A 208 3.34 -25.72 4.96
C THR A 208 2.11 -25.98 5.84
N LYS A 209 1.05 -26.42 5.25
CA LYS A 209 -0.13 -26.84 6.02
C LYS A 209 0.25 -27.95 7.01
N GLU A 210 -0.21 -27.82 8.25
CA GLU A 210 0.06 -28.73 9.38
C GLU A 210 1.44 -28.57 10.05
N ASP A 211 2.25 -27.59 9.62
CA ASP A 211 3.48 -27.26 10.35
C ASP A 211 3.17 -26.79 11.77
N THR A 212 4.05 -27.12 12.69
CA THR A 212 4.01 -26.62 14.07
C THR A 212 4.96 -25.43 14.19
N LEU A 213 4.43 -24.29 14.57
CA LEU A 213 5.18 -23.04 14.72
C LEU A 213 5.22 -22.60 16.18
N GLU A 214 6.26 -21.89 16.55
CA GLU A 214 6.44 -21.30 17.88
C GLU A 214 6.06 -19.81 17.84
N ILE A 215 5.36 -19.33 18.86
CA ILE A 215 4.98 -17.91 19.01
C ILE A 215 5.86 -17.33 20.12
N TYR A 216 6.49 -16.19 19.81
CA TYR A 216 7.32 -15.43 20.74
C TYR A 216 6.67 -14.13 21.15
#